data_9140eb0f48836a74bed9091be3407e6e
#
_entry.id   9140eb0f48836a74bed9091be3407e6e
#
_cell.length_a   1.000
_cell.length_b   1.000
_cell.length_c   1.000
_cell.angle_alpha   90.00
_cell.angle_beta   90.00
_cell.angle_gamma   90.00
#
_symmetry.space_group_name_H-M   'P 1'
#
loop_
_entity.id
_entity.type
_entity.pdbx_description
1 polymer ?
#
loop_
_entity_poly.entity_id
_entity_poly.type
_entity_poly.pdbx_seq_one_letter_code
_entity_poly.pdbx_strand_id
1 'polypeptide(L)'
;IVMRLVGSEMCIRDRISLLCAAGMLILIKSVFGIARWHGPADAIHAAHRSDNELDVRSGFGSTLAAFMSASGGASVGQYGPLVHFGATMGSFLRQMTGGIQSTDIFIGCGVAGAIAAGFNAPIAGIIFAHEAILRHFSIRAIGPIAISSVSSVWFSERFFGSRQLFDFASVSINLGEMLPAALLTGPVFGLVAVLFMMAIRHSARFAARSGWSFTRLVMTAALITGCAGMFVPEVLGLGTETVSDILNGGATLSFLITVLILKLLLTALCIGFGMFGGVFSPALFVGAAAGGIAGSVMITLFGFGSHTALAICGMAAVASAVIGAPVAGVLIILEMTMNYQFALVAMVSVVAAIMVTNVLFGHSFFDRQLLDRGIDIAQGRGHIEMTEMPVTSVIRTDFVRIGHRDTIADALMLFRNGHATEGYIVDENGGFTGKVSLHALIGLSAKAVASETADSEPISIKHDASLLQAIEVASNFVGESLPVINRDTGHLLGVVTEADLFGLYLGLQNRVADLERS
;
A
#
# COMPACT_ATOMS: atom_id res chain seq x y z
N ILE A 1 -11.53 -48.08 -3.14
CA ILE A 1 -10.07 -48.18 -3.41
C ILE A 1 -9.68 -47.22 -4.52
N VAL A 2 -10.42 -47.15 -5.63
CA VAL A 2 -10.12 -46.21 -6.75
C VAL A 2 -10.23 -44.75 -6.31
N MET A 3 -11.24 -44.34 -5.51
CA MET A 3 -11.34 -42.98 -4.94
C MET A 3 -10.18 -42.63 -3.96
N ARG A 4 -9.64 -43.62 -3.22
CA ARG A 4 -8.47 -43.41 -2.36
C ARG A 4 -7.16 -43.23 -3.15
N LEU A 5 -7.00 -43.90 -4.29
CA LEU A 5 -5.83 -43.75 -5.16
C LEU A 5 -5.84 -42.40 -5.91
N VAL A 6 -7.00 -41.98 -6.41
CA VAL A 6 -7.15 -40.65 -7.03
C VAL A 6 -6.87 -39.53 -6.02
N GLY A 7 -7.33 -39.65 -4.77
CA GLY A 7 -7.02 -38.72 -3.70
C GLY A 7 -5.53 -38.66 -3.35
N SER A 8 -4.81 -39.81 -3.37
CA SER A 8 -3.38 -39.82 -3.05
C SER A 8 -2.51 -39.22 -4.16
N GLU A 9 -2.85 -39.42 -5.42
CA GLU A 9 -2.14 -38.83 -6.55
C GLU A 9 -2.37 -37.29 -6.62
N MET A 10 -3.58 -36.84 -6.35
CA MET A 10 -3.89 -35.40 -6.26
C MET A 10 -3.11 -34.74 -5.12
N CYS A 11 -3.05 -35.36 -3.93
CA CYS A 11 -2.28 -34.86 -2.80
C CYS A 11 -0.76 -34.77 -3.06
N ILE A 12 -0.18 -35.73 -3.78
CA ILE A 12 1.25 -35.73 -4.13
C ILE A 12 1.51 -34.63 -5.17
N ARG A 13 0.64 -34.49 -6.16
CA ARG A 13 0.73 -33.48 -7.21
C ARG A 13 0.69 -32.05 -6.63
N ASP A 14 -0.18 -31.79 -5.66
CA ASP A 14 -0.34 -30.48 -5.03
C ASP A 14 0.87 -30.08 -4.17
N ARG A 15 1.53 -31.04 -3.52
CA ARG A 15 2.79 -30.79 -2.79
C ARG A 15 3.93 -30.43 -3.72
N ILE A 16 4.09 -31.20 -4.78
CA ILE A 16 5.14 -30.96 -5.77
C ILE A 16 4.93 -29.61 -6.44
N SER A 17 3.67 -29.26 -6.77
CA SER A 17 3.34 -27.99 -7.39
C SER A 17 3.68 -26.79 -6.49
N LEU A 18 3.39 -26.86 -5.18
CA LEU A 18 3.76 -25.81 -4.21
C LEU A 18 5.28 -25.66 -4.04
N LEU A 19 6.01 -26.78 -3.97
CA LEU A 19 7.47 -26.74 -3.89
C LEU A 19 8.10 -26.23 -5.19
N CYS A 20 7.56 -26.63 -6.35
CA CYS A 20 7.97 -26.11 -7.64
C CYS A 20 7.70 -24.59 -7.74
N ALA A 21 6.50 -24.15 -7.29
CA ALA A 21 6.19 -22.72 -7.24
C ALA A 21 7.18 -21.95 -6.35
N ALA A 22 7.49 -22.50 -5.16
CA ALA A 22 8.50 -21.92 -4.28
C ALA A 22 9.88 -21.80 -4.95
N GLY A 23 10.31 -22.85 -5.68
CA GLY A 23 11.54 -22.82 -6.48
C GLY A 23 11.50 -21.77 -7.59
N MET A 24 10.37 -21.64 -8.29
CA MET A 24 10.17 -20.61 -9.32
C MET A 24 10.20 -19.19 -8.74
N LEU A 25 9.65 -18.95 -7.55
CA LEU A 25 9.74 -17.66 -6.88
C LEU A 25 11.18 -17.27 -6.57
N ILE A 26 11.99 -18.21 -6.11
CA ILE A 26 13.41 -17.99 -5.84
C ILE A 26 14.15 -17.64 -7.13
N LEU A 27 13.86 -18.35 -8.22
CA LEU A 27 14.43 -18.09 -9.54
C LEU A 27 14.03 -16.70 -10.07
N ILE A 28 12.74 -16.37 -10.05
CA ILE A 28 12.22 -15.07 -10.52
C ILE A 28 12.86 -13.93 -9.72
N LYS A 29 12.94 -14.06 -8.40
CA LYS A 29 13.57 -13.05 -7.54
C LYS A 29 15.03 -12.81 -7.91
N SER A 30 15.78 -13.87 -8.21
CA SER A 30 17.17 -13.81 -8.63
C SER A 30 17.34 -13.21 -10.02
N VAL A 31 16.57 -13.66 -11.01
CA VAL A 31 16.67 -13.23 -12.42
C VAL A 31 16.28 -11.76 -12.60
N PHE A 32 15.21 -11.31 -11.93
CA PHE A 32 14.77 -9.93 -12.01
C PHE A 32 15.52 -8.99 -11.04
N GLY A 33 16.31 -9.52 -10.10
CA GLY A 33 17.03 -8.75 -9.08
C GLY A 33 16.08 -8.05 -8.09
N ILE A 34 14.94 -8.65 -7.80
CA ILE A 34 13.88 -8.02 -6.99
C ILE A 34 14.25 -8.08 -5.51
N ALA A 35 14.47 -6.94 -4.89
CA ALA A 35 14.74 -6.86 -3.45
C ALA A 35 13.50 -7.25 -2.64
N ARG A 36 12.34 -6.71 -3.01
CA ARG A 36 11.02 -7.00 -2.43
C ARG A 36 9.96 -7.12 -3.53
N TRP A 37 8.90 -7.86 -3.26
CA TRP A 37 7.77 -7.93 -4.17
C TRP A 37 6.99 -6.61 -4.20
N HIS A 38 6.53 -6.22 -5.39
CA HIS A 38 5.74 -5.03 -5.62
C HIS A 38 4.25 -5.39 -5.72
N GLY A 39 3.40 -4.62 -5.06
CA GLY A 39 1.96 -4.87 -4.98
C GLY A 39 1.11 -3.59 -5.05
N PRO A 40 -0.18 -3.65 -4.69
CA PRO A 40 -1.07 -2.49 -4.76
C PRO A 40 -0.60 -1.28 -3.98
N ALA A 41 0.07 -1.47 -2.83
CA ALA A 41 0.66 -0.39 -2.06
C ALA A 41 1.69 0.42 -2.86
N ASP A 42 2.45 -0.24 -3.74
CA ASP A 42 3.41 0.43 -4.62
C ASP A 42 2.72 1.20 -5.74
N ALA A 43 1.59 0.70 -6.25
CA ALA A 43 0.75 1.42 -7.21
C ALA A 43 0.12 2.67 -6.59
N ILE A 44 -0.36 2.57 -5.34
CA ILE A 44 -0.88 3.71 -4.57
C ILE A 44 0.22 4.75 -4.37
N HIS A 45 1.41 4.33 -3.93
CA HIS A 45 2.54 5.23 -3.74
C HIS A 45 2.95 5.93 -5.04
N ALA A 46 3.10 5.18 -6.15
CA ALA A 46 3.42 5.74 -7.45
C ALA A 46 2.38 6.76 -7.94
N ALA A 47 1.09 6.52 -7.69
CA ALA A 47 0.03 7.46 -8.05
C ALA A 47 0.11 8.80 -7.27
N HIS A 48 0.78 8.82 -6.11
CA HIS A 48 0.90 10.00 -5.24
C HIS A 48 2.27 10.69 -5.31
N ARG A 49 3.26 10.08 -5.94
CA ARG A 49 4.58 10.70 -6.16
C ARG A 49 4.51 11.75 -7.28
N SER A 50 5.41 12.72 -7.23
CA SER A 50 5.55 13.76 -8.27
C SER A 50 6.02 13.22 -9.61
N ASP A 51 6.92 12.22 -9.58
CA ASP A 51 7.43 11.55 -10.78
C ASP A 51 6.48 10.49 -11.33
N ASN A 52 5.54 9.98 -10.49
CA ASN A 52 4.62 8.87 -10.77
C ASN A 52 5.35 7.64 -11.36
N GLU A 53 6.62 7.45 -11.05
CA GLU A 53 7.39 6.34 -11.60
C GLU A 53 7.04 5.02 -10.91
N LEU A 54 6.83 4.00 -11.72
CA LEU A 54 6.61 2.62 -11.31
C LEU A 54 7.64 1.74 -11.98
N ASP A 55 8.39 0.98 -11.19
CA ASP A 55 9.40 0.07 -11.73
C ASP A 55 8.72 -1.07 -12.50
N VAL A 56 8.71 -0.91 -13.82
CA VAL A 56 8.10 -1.85 -14.77
C VAL A 56 8.72 -3.24 -14.66
N ARG A 57 10.06 -3.32 -14.50
CA ARG A 57 10.77 -4.60 -14.41
C ARG A 57 10.37 -5.38 -13.14
N SER A 58 10.39 -4.73 -11.99
CA SER A 58 9.96 -5.34 -10.73
C SER A 58 8.46 -5.64 -10.72
N GLY A 59 7.65 -4.81 -11.39
CA GLY A 59 6.22 -5.03 -11.58
C GLY A 59 5.91 -6.31 -12.35
N PHE A 60 6.54 -6.53 -13.50
CA PHE A 60 6.38 -7.76 -14.28
C PHE A 60 6.88 -8.98 -13.49
N GLY A 61 8.05 -8.90 -12.87
CA GLY A 61 8.60 -10.00 -12.08
C GLY A 61 7.72 -10.36 -10.91
N SER A 62 7.14 -9.38 -10.21
CA SER A 62 6.20 -9.61 -9.10
C SER A 62 4.89 -10.24 -9.60
N THR A 63 4.36 -9.80 -10.75
CA THR A 63 3.16 -10.40 -11.35
C THR A 63 3.40 -11.87 -11.72
N LEU A 64 4.55 -12.17 -12.32
CA LEU A 64 4.92 -13.56 -12.65
C LEU A 64 5.07 -14.42 -11.38
N ALA A 65 5.67 -13.88 -10.33
CA ALA A 65 5.78 -14.54 -9.05
C ALA A 65 4.41 -14.86 -8.42
N ALA A 66 3.47 -13.91 -8.47
CA ALA A 66 2.11 -14.12 -7.99
C ALA A 66 1.37 -15.19 -8.77
N PHE A 67 1.52 -15.18 -10.10
CA PHE A 67 0.95 -16.22 -10.96
C PHE A 67 1.50 -17.61 -10.60
N MET A 68 2.81 -17.73 -10.41
CA MET A 68 3.43 -18.99 -9.99
C MET A 68 2.99 -19.43 -8.60
N SER A 69 2.85 -18.51 -7.63
CA SER A 69 2.33 -18.83 -6.31
C SER A 69 0.89 -19.35 -6.36
N ALA A 70 0.01 -18.65 -7.07
CA ALA A 70 -1.41 -18.98 -7.15
C ALA A 70 -1.64 -20.31 -7.90
N SER A 71 -0.97 -20.50 -9.05
CA SER A 71 -1.08 -21.74 -9.85
C SER A 71 -0.47 -22.95 -9.14
N GLY A 72 0.53 -22.73 -8.28
CA GLY A 72 1.11 -23.78 -7.46
C GLY A 72 0.26 -24.19 -6.24
N GLY A 73 -0.84 -23.49 -5.97
CA GLY A 73 -1.77 -23.80 -4.87
C GLY A 73 -1.49 -23.05 -3.57
N ALA A 74 -0.61 -22.02 -3.57
CA ALA A 74 -0.40 -21.18 -2.39
C ALA A 74 -1.71 -20.49 -1.97
N SER A 75 -1.93 -20.39 -0.67
CA SER A 75 -3.11 -19.71 -0.12
C SER A 75 -2.97 -18.19 -0.23
N VAL A 76 -3.01 -17.68 -1.47
CA VAL A 76 -2.88 -16.26 -1.81
C VAL A 76 -3.89 -15.87 -2.89
N GLY A 77 -4.12 -14.56 -3.06
CA GLY A 77 -5.07 -14.04 -4.02
C GLY A 77 -4.41 -13.55 -5.31
N GLN A 78 -5.20 -13.43 -6.38
CA GLN A 78 -4.77 -12.94 -7.68
C GLN A 78 -5.01 -11.44 -7.89
N TYR A 79 -6.02 -10.84 -7.24
CA TYR A 79 -6.46 -9.48 -7.57
C TYR A 79 -5.46 -8.39 -7.17
N GLY A 80 -4.75 -8.55 -6.05
CA GLY A 80 -3.69 -7.61 -5.67
C GLY A 80 -2.61 -7.49 -6.75
N PRO A 81 -1.97 -8.59 -7.14
CA PRO A 81 -1.02 -8.61 -8.25
C PRO A 81 -1.61 -8.15 -9.59
N LEU A 82 -2.88 -8.46 -9.87
CA LEU A 82 -3.56 -8.00 -11.08
C LEU A 82 -3.73 -6.48 -11.11
N VAL A 83 -4.10 -5.87 -9.98
CA VAL A 83 -4.14 -4.41 -9.81
C VAL A 83 -2.77 -3.79 -10.06
N HIS A 84 -1.73 -4.37 -9.46
CA HIS A 84 -0.37 -3.88 -9.65
C HIS A 84 0.12 -4.06 -11.10
N PHE A 85 -0.23 -5.17 -11.74
CA PHE A 85 0.04 -5.40 -13.16
C PHE A 85 -0.64 -4.35 -14.05
N GLY A 86 -1.94 -4.08 -13.80
CA GLY A 86 -2.67 -3.03 -14.50
C GLY A 86 -2.00 -1.66 -14.34
N ALA A 87 -1.62 -1.30 -13.11
CA ALA A 87 -0.87 -0.07 -12.83
C ALA A 87 0.46 -0.01 -13.59
N THR A 88 1.21 -1.13 -13.60
CA THR A 88 2.49 -1.26 -14.32
C THR A 88 2.30 -1.08 -15.83
N MET A 89 1.26 -1.70 -16.41
CA MET A 89 0.92 -1.54 -17.82
C MET A 89 0.52 -0.11 -18.16
N GLY A 90 -0.27 0.53 -17.29
CA GLY A 90 -0.60 1.94 -17.43
C GLY A 90 0.64 2.84 -17.45
N SER A 91 1.54 2.67 -16.49
CA SER A 91 2.81 3.41 -16.44
C SER A 91 3.69 3.14 -17.67
N PHE A 92 3.78 1.89 -18.11
CA PHE A 92 4.53 1.51 -19.32
C PHE A 92 3.97 2.17 -20.58
N LEU A 93 2.65 2.14 -20.78
CA LEU A 93 1.99 2.80 -21.91
C LEU A 93 2.21 4.32 -21.91
N ARG A 94 2.20 4.94 -20.72
CA ARG A 94 2.52 6.37 -20.58
C ARG A 94 3.93 6.69 -21.08
N GLN A 95 4.91 5.86 -20.71
CA GLN A 95 6.30 6.02 -21.18
C GLN A 95 6.40 5.92 -22.71
N MET A 96 5.61 5.04 -23.34
CA MET A 96 5.58 4.88 -24.80
C MET A 96 4.88 6.04 -25.53
N THR A 97 3.84 6.63 -24.95
CA THR A 97 3.01 7.66 -25.61
C THR A 97 3.52 9.08 -25.46
N GLY A 98 4.62 9.29 -24.72
CA GLY A 98 5.27 10.58 -24.62
C GLY A 98 4.47 11.67 -23.87
N GLY A 99 3.43 11.31 -23.10
CA GLY A 99 2.89 12.21 -22.10
C GLY A 99 1.65 13.04 -22.45
N ILE A 100 0.73 12.50 -23.24
CA ILE A 100 -0.54 13.17 -23.57
C ILE A 100 -1.41 13.41 -22.31
N GLN A 101 -1.33 12.51 -21.34
CA GLN A 101 -2.04 12.58 -20.05
C GLN A 101 -1.06 12.34 -18.90
N SER A 102 -1.43 12.72 -17.68
CA SER A 102 -0.64 12.45 -16.47
C SER A 102 -0.55 10.94 -16.18
N THR A 103 0.56 10.53 -15.56
CA THR A 103 0.84 9.10 -15.31
C THR A 103 -0.16 8.48 -14.34
N ASP A 104 -0.69 9.25 -13.38
CA ASP A 104 -1.70 8.79 -12.42
C ASP A 104 -3.00 8.37 -13.13
N ILE A 105 -3.43 9.08 -14.19
CA ILE A 105 -4.57 8.67 -15.03
C ILE A 105 -4.30 7.34 -15.72
N PHE A 106 -3.10 7.13 -16.29
CA PHE A 106 -2.73 5.86 -16.91
C PHE A 106 -2.70 4.71 -15.89
N ILE A 107 -2.17 4.96 -14.68
CA ILE A 107 -2.22 3.99 -13.56
C ILE A 107 -3.69 3.66 -13.25
N GLY A 108 -4.55 4.67 -13.10
CA GLY A 108 -5.98 4.50 -12.85
C GLY A 108 -6.68 3.70 -13.93
N CYS A 109 -6.39 3.97 -15.21
CA CYS A 109 -6.93 3.20 -16.34
C CYS A 109 -6.53 1.72 -16.27
N GLY A 110 -5.25 1.44 -16.01
CA GLY A 110 -4.77 0.08 -15.90
C GLY A 110 -5.39 -0.68 -14.73
N VAL A 111 -5.51 -0.03 -13.58
CA VAL A 111 -6.15 -0.60 -12.39
C VAL A 111 -7.64 -0.88 -12.62
N ALA A 112 -8.37 0.10 -13.16
CA ALA A 112 -9.80 -0.05 -13.45
C ALA A 112 -10.06 -1.20 -14.42
N GLY A 113 -9.27 -1.28 -15.50
CA GLY A 113 -9.34 -2.38 -16.45
C GLY A 113 -9.05 -3.75 -15.82
N ALA A 114 -8.06 -3.81 -14.92
CA ALA A 114 -7.71 -5.05 -14.22
C ALA A 114 -8.83 -5.54 -13.30
N ILE A 115 -9.42 -4.66 -12.49
CA ILE A 115 -10.54 -5.00 -11.61
C ILE A 115 -11.79 -5.33 -12.43
N ALA A 116 -12.10 -4.52 -13.45
CA ALA A 116 -13.26 -4.72 -14.30
C ALA A 116 -13.24 -6.09 -14.99
N ALA A 117 -12.11 -6.45 -15.61
CA ALA A 117 -11.95 -7.76 -16.25
C ALA A 117 -11.94 -8.91 -15.25
N GLY A 118 -11.34 -8.70 -14.06
CA GLY A 118 -11.21 -9.73 -13.03
C GLY A 118 -12.52 -10.10 -12.33
N PHE A 119 -13.41 -9.14 -12.14
CA PHE A 119 -14.71 -9.31 -11.47
C PHE A 119 -15.92 -9.27 -12.43
N ASN A 120 -15.71 -8.99 -13.70
CA ASN A 120 -16.76 -8.64 -14.66
C ASN A 120 -17.63 -7.47 -14.13
N ALA A 121 -16.98 -6.46 -13.57
CA ALA A 121 -17.59 -5.37 -12.80
C ALA A 121 -17.00 -4.01 -13.23
N PRO A 122 -17.48 -3.42 -14.35
CA PRO A 122 -16.89 -2.21 -14.91
C PRO A 122 -17.11 -0.96 -14.02
N ILE A 123 -18.27 -0.79 -13.39
CA ILE A 123 -18.54 0.37 -12.52
C ILE A 123 -17.69 0.28 -11.26
N ALA A 124 -17.62 -0.90 -10.66
CA ALA A 124 -16.77 -1.14 -9.50
C ALA A 124 -15.29 -0.92 -9.82
N GLY A 125 -14.82 -1.29 -11.02
CA GLY A 125 -13.46 -1.04 -11.48
C GLY A 125 -13.12 0.44 -11.52
N ILE A 126 -14.02 1.28 -12.05
CA ILE A 126 -13.87 2.75 -12.07
C ILE A 126 -13.71 3.29 -10.65
N ILE A 127 -14.65 2.93 -9.78
CA ILE A 127 -14.67 3.42 -8.40
C ILE A 127 -13.46 2.91 -7.62
N PHE A 128 -13.06 1.65 -7.82
CA PHE A 128 -11.87 1.08 -7.18
C PHE A 128 -10.59 1.86 -7.54
N ALA A 129 -10.43 2.24 -8.80
CA ALA A 129 -9.28 3.04 -9.21
C ALA A 129 -9.23 4.40 -8.48
N HIS A 130 -10.37 5.07 -8.36
CA HIS A 130 -10.47 6.34 -7.64
C HIS A 130 -10.35 6.18 -6.12
N GLU A 131 -11.07 5.22 -5.53
CA GLU A 131 -11.18 5.06 -4.09
C GLU A 131 -9.93 4.42 -3.47
N ALA A 132 -9.43 3.33 -4.08
CA ALA A 132 -8.34 2.54 -3.51
C ALA A 132 -6.94 3.04 -3.92
N ILE A 133 -6.78 3.53 -5.16
CA ILE A 133 -5.46 3.82 -5.73
C ILE A 133 -5.20 5.32 -5.81
N LEU A 134 -6.05 6.07 -6.52
CA LEU A 134 -5.85 7.52 -6.72
C LEU A 134 -6.19 8.35 -5.49
N ARG A 135 -7.10 7.87 -4.63
CA ARG A 135 -7.56 8.52 -3.39
C ARG A 135 -8.22 9.89 -3.61
N HIS A 136 -8.57 10.21 -4.85
CA HIS A 136 -9.31 11.42 -5.22
C HIS A 136 -10.18 11.15 -6.44
N PHE A 137 -11.23 11.96 -6.59
CA PHE A 137 -12.12 11.94 -7.75
C PHE A 137 -11.81 13.13 -8.66
N SER A 138 -11.11 12.87 -9.75
CA SER A 138 -10.81 13.89 -10.77
C SER A 138 -11.77 13.73 -11.96
N ILE A 139 -12.44 14.81 -12.37
CA ILE A 139 -13.35 14.81 -13.53
C ILE A 139 -12.59 14.42 -14.81
N ARG A 140 -11.34 14.84 -14.95
CA ARG A 140 -10.49 14.47 -16.10
C ARG A 140 -10.17 12.98 -16.15
N ALA A 141 -10.00 12.34 -14.99
CA ALA A 141 -9.64 10.94 -14.91
C ALA A 141 -10.83 10.00 -15.15
N ILE A 142 -12.06 10.41 -14.80
CA ILE A 142 -13.26 9.55 -14.89
C ILE A 142 -13.47 9.03 -16.31
N GLY A 143 -13.38 9.90 -17.32
CA GLY A 143 -13.64 9.52 -18.72
C GLY A 143 -12.67 8.45 -19.24
N PRO A 144 -11.35 8.67 -19.22
CA PRO A 144 -10.37 7.66 -19.63
C PRO A 144 -10.46 6.36 -18.83
N ILE A 145 -10.65 6.45 -17.50
CA ILE A 145 -10.78 5.30 -16.61
C ILE A 145 -12.04 4.49 -16.94
N ALA A 146 -13.17 5.15 -17.21
CA ALA A 146 -14.41 4.49 -17.60
C ALA A 146 -14.27 3.77 -18.94
N ILE A 147 -13.65 4.40 -19.94
CA ILE A 147 -13.40 3.78 -21.23
C ILE A 147 -12.52 2.54 -21.06
N SER A 148 -11.43 2.64 -20.29
CA SER A 148 -10.55 1.52 -20.02
C SER A 148 -11.28 0.36 -19.34
N SER A 149 -12.08 0.67 -18.31
CA SER A 149 -12.83 -0.31 -17.54
C SER A 149 -13.83 -1.08 -18.43
N VAL A 150 -14.70 -0.36 -19.16
CA VAL A 150 -15.71 -0.96 -20.04
C VAL A 150 -15.08 -1.73 -21.18
N SER A 151 -14.02 -1.18 -21.81
CA SER A 151 -13.31 -1.87 -22.89
C SER A 151 -12.67 -3.16 -22.41
N SER A 152 -12.13 -3.20 -21.18
CA SER A 152 -11.53 -4.41 -20.61
C SER A 152 -12.56 -5.52 -20.40
N VAL A 153 -13.75 -5.19 -19.89
CA VAL A 153 -14.85 -6.18 -19.76
C VAL A 153 -15.30 -6.67 -21.13
N TRP A 154 -15.57 -5.75 -22.06
CA TRP A 154 -15.99 -6.11 -23.41
C TRP A 154 -14.97 -7.06 -24.08
N PHE A 155 -13.68 -6.75 -23.96
CA PHE A 155 -12.62 -7.59 -24.52
C PHE A 155 -12.55 -8.96 -23.82
N SER A 156 -12.63 -8.97 -22.49
CA SER A 156 -12.64 -10.20 -21.70
C SER A 156 -13.80 -11.12 -22.10
N GLU A 157 -15.02 -10.58 -22.20
CA GLU A 157 -16.20 -11.35 -22.60
C GLU A 157 -16.13 -11.86 -24.06
N ARG A 158 -15.56 -11.04 -24.95
CA ARG A 158 -15.45 -11.41 -26.37
C ARG A 158 -14.50 -12.58 -26.61
N PHE A 159 -13.41 -12.69 -25.84
CA PHE A 159 -12.38 -13.70 -26.04
C PHE A 159 -12.47 -14.89 -25.08
N PHE A 160 -12.95 -14.68 -23.87
CA PHE A 160 -13.00 -15.71 -22.82
C PHE A 160 -14.43 -16.11 -22.44
N GLY A 161 -15.44 -15.45 -22.99
CA GLY A 161 -16.85 -15.63 -22.64
C GLY A 161 -17.23 -14.90 -21.34
N SER A 162 -18.53 -14.65 -21.16
CA SER A 162 -19.05 -14.10 -19.93
C SER A 162 -18.99 -15.17 -18.84
N ARG A 163 -18.18 -14.92 -17.79
CA ARG A 163 -18.04 -15.82 -16.64
C ARG A 163 -18.44 -15.06 -15.38
N GLN A 164 -19.40 -15.61 -14.66
CA GLN A 164 -19.63 -15.20 -13.29
C GLN A 164 -18.49 -15.72 -12.42
N LEU A 165 -18.00 -14.89 -11.50
CA LEU A 165 -16.90 -15.28 -10.62
C LEU A 165 -17.32 -16.35 -9.62
N PHE A 166 -18.57 -16.25 -9.13
CA PHE A 166 -19.17 -17.21 -8.21
C PHE A 166 -20.57 -17.58 -8.71
N ASP A 167 -20.83 -18.88 -8.73
CA ASP A 167 -22.17 -19.42 -9.03
C ASP A 167 -22.97 -19.53 -7.72
N PHE A 168 -24.11 -18.87 -7.65
CA PHE A 168 -25.03 -19.01 -6.53
C PHE A 168 -26.47 -18.88 -7.00
N ALA A 169 -27.37 -19.57 -6.30
CA ALA A 169 -28.79 -19.52 -6.59
C ALA A 169 -29.37 -18.13 -6.27
N SER A 170 -30.28 -17.65 -7.11
CA SER A 170 -31.02 -16.42 -6.83
C SER A 170 -31.92 -16.62 -5.60
N VAL A 171 -31.64 -15.90 -4.53
CA VAL A 171 -32.43 -15.93 -3.29
C VAL A 171 -33.17 -14.61 -3.16
N SER A 172 -34.47 -14.68 -2.86
CA SER A 172 -35.24 -13.49 -2.49
C SER A 172 -34.85 -13.02 -1.08
N ILE A 173 -34.65 -11.73 -0.91
CA ILE A 173 -34.22 -11.13 0.35
C ILE A 173 -35.37 -10.35 0.98
N ASN A 174 -35.68 -10.60 2.24
CA ASN A 174 -36.54 -9.75 3.05
C ASN A 174 -35.65 -8.67 3.72
N LEU A 175 -35.68 -7.45 3.21
CA LEU A 175 -34.88 -6.34 3.74
C LEU A 175 -35.19 -6.05 5.23
N GLY A 176 -36.44 -6.24 5.66
CA GLY A 176 -36.83 -6.01 7.07
C GLY A 176 -36.11 -6.92 8.06
N GLU A 177 -35.73 -8.14 7.64
CA GLU A 177 -34.97 -9.10 8.45
C GLU A 177 -33.47 -8.98 8.22
N MET A 178 -33.07 -8.75 6.97
CA MET A 178 -31.66 -8.79 6.61
C MET A 178 -30.88 -7.54 7.01
N LEU A 179 -31.50 -6.35 7.03
CA LEU A 179 -30.81 -5.13 7.48
C LEU A 179 -30.41 -5.18 8.96
N PRO A 180 -31.30 -5.59 9.92
CA PRO A 180 -30.87 -5.82 11.29
C PRO A 180 -29.81 -6.91 11.44
N ALA A 181 -29.94 -8.02 10.68
CA ALA A 181 -28.95 -9.08 10.69
C ALA A 181 -27.57 -8.58 10.23
N ALA A 182 -27.52 -7.79 9.15
CA ALA A 182 -26.31 -7.18 8.62
C ALA A 182 -25.66 -6.20 9.62
N LEU A 183 -26.49 -5.41 10.32
CA LEU A 183 -26.00 -4.47 11.34
C LEU A 183 -25.39 -5.20 12.54
N LEU A 184 -26.01 -6.31 12.99
CA LEU A 184 -25.52 -7.10 14.12
C LEU A 184 -24.24 -7.89 13.76
N THR A 185 -24.16 -8.42 12.54
CA THR A 185 -23.03 -9.25 12.11
C THR A 185 -21.87 -8.43 11.54
N GLY A 186 -22.13 -7.21 11.03
CA GLY A 186 -21.11 -6.33 10.46
C GLY A 186 -19.90 -6.09 11.37
N PRO A 187 -20.06 -5.76 12.67
CA PRO A 187 -18.95 -5.63 13.61
C PRO A 187 -18.12 -6.92 13.76
N VAL A 188 -18.74 -8.09 13.68
CA VAL A 188 -18.04 -9.38 13.72
C VAL A 188 -17.16 -9.55 12.47
N PHE A 189 -17.67 -9.17 11.31
CA PHE A 189 -16.87 -9.19 10.07
C PHE A 189 -15.69 -8.22 10.13
N GLY A 190 -15.87 -7.04 10.74
CA GLY A 190 -14.79 -6.11 11.04
C GLY A 190 -13.71 -6.71 11.93
N LEU A 191 -14.12 -7.43 12.99
CA LEU A 191 -13.16 -8.14 13.86
C LEU A 191 -12.40 -9.23 13.11
N VAL A 192 -13.08 -9.99 12.25
CA VAL A 192 -12.44 -11.00 11.39
C VAL A 192 -11.42 -10.35 10.44
N ALA A 193 -11.74 -9.20 9.84
CA ALA A 193 -10.81 -8.45 9.00
C ALA A 193 -9.58 -7.98 9.79
N VAL A 194 -9.76 -7.48 11.00
CA VAL A 194 -8.65 -7.08 11.91
C VAL A 194 -7.77 -8.28 12.22
N LEU A 195 -8.35 -9.41 12.61
CA LEU A 195 -7.60 -10.64 12.91
C LEU A 195 -6.80 -11.12 11.69
N PHE A 196 -7.40 -11.08 10.50
CA PHE A 196 -6.74 -11.45 9.25
C PHE A 196 -5.53 -10.54 8.95
N MET A 197 -5.70 -9.23 9.01
CA MET A 197 -4.61 -8.27 8.78
C MET A 197 -3.50 -8.38 9.84
N MET A 198 -3.88 -8.56 11.11
CA MET A 198 -2.93 -8.76 12.21
C MET A 198 -2.14 -10.06 12.05
N ALA A 199 -2.77 -11.15 11.63
CA ALA A 199 -2.11 -12.43 11.39
C ALA A 199 -1.04 -12.32 10.30
N ILE A 200 -1.35 -11.68 9.17
CA ILE A 200 -0.38 -11.43 8.08
C ILE A 200 0.79 -10.60 8.60
N ARG A 201 0.50 -9.52 9.33
CA ARG A 201 1.53 -8.63 9.88
C ARG A 201 2.43 -9.32 10.91
N HIS A 202 1.87 -10.16 11.78
CA HIS A 202 2.65 -10.93 12.74
C HIS A 202 3.54 -11.95 12.04
N SER A 203 3.02 -12.67 11.05
CA SER A 203 3.78 -13.61 10.23
C SER A 203 4.94 -12.93 9.51
N ALA A 204 4.71 -11.77 8.89
CA ALA A 204 5.77 -11.00 8.24
C ALA A 204 6.83 -10.49 9.22
N ARG A 205 6.43 -10.00 10.40
CA ARG A 205 7.36 -9.59 11.46
C ARG A 205 8.18 -10.75 12.02
N PHE A 206 7.55 -11.92 12.20
CA PHE A 206 8.25 -13.13 12.59
C PHE A 206 9.30 -13.53 11.55
N ALA A 207 8.92 -13.54 10.26
CA ALA A 207 9.85 -13.83 9.17
C ALA A 207 11.05 -12.86 9.16
N ALA A 208 10.80 -11.55 9.32
CA ALA A 208 11.86 -10.54 9.37
C ALA A 208 12.80 -10.71 10.58
N ARG A 209 12.27 -11.11 11.74
CA ARG A 209 13.07 -11.29 12.97
C ARG A 209 13.77 -12.64 13.03
N SER A 210 13.33 -13.63 12.27
CA SER A 210 13.86 -15.02 12.35
C SER A 210 15.30 -15.15 11.86
N GLY A 211 15.80 -14.19 11.05
CA GLY A 211 17.09 -14.29 10.37
C GLY A 211 17.16 -15.38 9.29
N TRP A 212 16.04 -15.99 8.93
CA TRP A 212 16.01 -17.03 7.90
C TRP A 212 16.18 -16.43 6.51
N SER A 213 16.89 -17.15 5.66
CA SER A 213 16.99 -16.76 4.25
C SER A 213 15.62 -16.83 3.56
N PHE A 214 15.41 -16.02 2.52
CA PHE A 214 14.19 -16.02 1.71
C PHE A 214 13.82 -17.44 1.24
N THR A 215 14.81 -18.22 0.79
CA THR A 215 14.63 -19.61 0.36
C THR A 215 14.03 -20.50 1.47
N ARG A 216 14.55 -20.39 2.70
CA ARG A 216 14.02 -21.18 3.83
C ARG A 216 12.59 -20.79 4.17
N LEU A 217 12.29 -19.50 4.18
CA LEU A 217 10.94 -18.98 4.48
C LEU A 217 9.91 -19.50 3.45
N VAL A 218 10.18 -19.31 2.16
CA VAL A 218 9.24 -19.69 1.09
C VAL A 218 9.04 -21.22 1.04
N MET A 219 10.12 -22.00 1.19
CA MET A 219 10.05 -23.46 1.21
C MET A 219 9.27 -23.97 2.43
N THR A 220 9.43 -23.35 3.60
CA THR A 220 8.67 -23.69 4.81
C THR A 220 7.19 -23.39 4.63
N ALA A 221 6.84 -22.22 4.06
CA ALA A 221 5.45 -21.88 3.76
C ALA A 221 4.82 -22.87 2.77
N ALA A 222 5.54 -23.23 1.70
CA ALA A 222 5.08 -24.21 0.73
C ALA A 222 4.84 -25.60 1.37
N LEU A 223 5.76 -26.04 2.23
CA LEU A 223 5.64 -27.34 2.91
C LEU A 223 4.44 -27.38 3.85
N ILE A 224 4.29 -26.38 4.73
CA ILE A 224 3.19 -26.31 5.70
C ILE A 224 1.84 -26.21 4.97
N THR A 225 1.75 -25.34 3.95
CA THR A 225 0.52 -25.16 3.16
C THR A 225 0.18 -26.45 2.40
N GLY A 226 1.17 -27.10 1.79
CA GLY A 226 0.98 -28.38 1.12
C GLY A 226 0.55 -29.50 2.07
N CYS A 227 1.10 -29.54 3.29
CA CYS A 227 0.67 -30.49 4.31
C CYS A 227 -0.78 -30.23 4.76
N ALA A 228 -1.16 -28.97 5.00
CA ALA A 228 -2.53 -28.62 5.36
C ALA A 228 -3.53 -28.96 4.25
N GLY A 229 -3.18 -28.69 3.00
CA GLY A 229 -4.00 -29.00 1.82
C GLY A 229 -4.26 -30.48 1.59
N MET A 230 -3.50 -31.39 2.23
CA MET A 230 -3.82 -32.83 2.18
C MET A 230 -5.05 -33.19 2.98
N PHE A 231 -5.31 -32.45 4.05
CA PHE A 231 -6.44 -32.70 4.93
C PHE A 231 -7.65 -31.88 4.53
N VAL A 232 -7.41 -30.65 4.03
CA VAL A 232 -8.44 -29.70 3.65
C VAL A 232 -7.99 -29.01 2.33
N PRO A 233 -8.19 -29.66 1.18
CA PRO A 233 -7.75 -29.12 -0.11
C PRO A 233 -8.43 -27.80 -0.49
N GLU A 234 -9.60 -27.52 0.06
CA GLU A 234 -10.41 -26.33 -0.16
C GLU A 234 -9.71 -25.02 0.26
N VAL A 235 -8.70 -25.08 1.12
CA VAL A 235 -7.94 -23.91 1.56
C VAL A 235 -6.79 -23.54 0.62
N LEU A 236 -6.47 -24.41 -0.34
CA LEU A 236 -5.43 -24.15 -1.33
C LEU A 236 -5.88 -23.16 -2.39
N GLY A 237 -4.91 -22.46 -2.99
CA GLY A 237 -5.13 -21.54 -4.11
C GLY A 237 -6.16 -20.45 -3.79
N LEU A 238 -6.97 -20.09 -4.78
CA LEU A 238 -7.96 -19.01 -4.68
C LEU A 238 -9.21 -19.40 -3.88
N GLY A 239 -9.61 -20.68 -3.94
CA GLY A 239 -10.79 -21.21 -3.24
C GLY A 239 -12.13 -20.75 -3.81
N THR A 240 -12.20 -20.42 -5.09
CA THR A 240 -13.43 -19.92 -5.74
C THR A 240 -14.57 -20.92 -5.70
N GLU A 241 -14.29 -22.21 -5.93
CA GLU A 241 -15.30 -23.29 -5.85
C GLU A 241 -15.88 -23.39 -4.43
N THR A 242 -15.02 -23.38 -3.43
CA THR A 242 -15.45 -23.44 -2.02
C THR A 242 -16.30 -22.22 -1.65
N VAL A 243 -15.97 -21.03 -2.15
CA VAL A 243 -16.81 -19.84 -1.93
C VAL A 243 -18.17 -20.03 -2.59
N SER A 244 -18.24 -20.56 -3.82
CA SER A 244 -19.53 -20.86 -4.50
C SER A 244 -20.35 -21.85 -3.69
N ASP A 245 -19.74 -22.92 -3.14
CA ASP A 245 -20.42 -23.88 -2.27
C ASP A 245 -20.96 -23.25 -0.98
N ILE A 246 -20.19 -22.36 -0.37
CA ILE A 246 -20.63 -21.59 0.82
C ILE A 246 -21.83 -20.72 0.47
N LEU A 247 -21.78 -20.01 -0.66
CA LEU A 247 -22.86 -19.14 -1.13
C LEU A 247 -24.14 -19.92 -1.44
N ASN A 248 -24.04 -21.18 -1.84
CA ASN A 248 -25.20 -22.07 -2.08
C ASN A 248 -25.71 -22.76 -0.81
N GLY A 249 -25.13 -22.47 0.35
CA GLY A 249 -25.61 -22.98 1.65
C GLY A 249 -25.31 -24.47 1.89
N GLY A 250 -24.45 -25.09 1.08
CA GLY A 250 -24.09 -26.51 1.18
C GLY A 250 -23.09 -26.84 2.29
N ALA A 251 -22.52 -25.84 2.97
CA ALA A 251 -21.44 -26.01 3.92
C ALA A 251 -21.93 -26.19 5.37
N THR A 252 -21.43 -27.19 6.09
CA THR A 252 -21.72 -27.39 7.51
C THR A 252 -20.98 -26.38 8.39
N LEU A 253 -21.51 -26.07 9.58
CA LEU A 253 -20.90 -25.10 10.50
C LEU A 253 -19.45 -25.51 10.88
N SER A 254 -19.20 -26.79 11.12
CA SER A 254 -17.85 -27.29 11.43
C SER A 254 -16.87 -27.09 10.27
N PHE A 255 -17.32 -27.31 9.05
CA PHE A 255 -16.52 -27.06 7.85
C PHE A 255 -16.20 -25.58 7.70
N LEU A 256 -17.21 -24.69 7.84
CA LEU A 256 -17.01 -23.24 7.75
C LEU A 256 -15.98 -22.72 8.77
N ILE A 257 -16.04 -23.19 10.02
CA ILE A 257 -15.06 -22.82 11.05
C ILE A 257 -13.66 -23.32 10.67
N THR A 258 -13.56 -24.55 10.19
CA THR A 258 -12.28 -25.16 9.79
C THR A 258 -11.63 -24.37 8.65
N VAL A 259 -12.37 -24.11 7.57
CA VAL A 259 -11.82 -23.38 6.41
C VAL A 259 -11.53 -21.92 6.73
N LEU A 260 -12.33 -21.27 7.58
CA LEU A 260 -12.07 -19.90 8.07
C LEU A 260 -10.71 -19.82 8.75
N ILE A 261 -10.48 -20.67 9.75
CA ILE A 261 -9.24 -20.66 10.54
C ILE A 261 -8.04 -21.03 9.67
N LEU A 262 -8.13 -22.11 8.91
CA LEU A 262 -7.03 -22.58 8.08
C LEU A 262 -6.70 -21.58 6.97
N LYS A 263 -7.70 -21.01 6.28
CA LYS A 263 -7.46 -20.01 5.23
C LYS A 263 -6.78 -18.77 5.79
N LEU A 264 -7.23 -18.29 6.94
CA LEU A 264 -6.64 -17.14 7.62
C LEU A 264 -5.16 -17.40 7.97
N LEU A 265 -4.88 -18.55 8.60
CA LEU A 265 -3.52 -18.88 9.04
C LEU A 265 -2.58 -19.17 7.86
N LEU A 266 -3.04 -19.95 6.87
CA LEU A 266 -2.22 -20.30 5.70
C LEU A 266 -1.95 -19.09 4.80
N THR A 267 -2.93 -18.18 4.64
CA THR A 267 -2.70 -16.94 3.91
C THR A 267 -1.68 -16.06 4.64
N ALA A 268 -1.82 -15.92 5.97
CA ALA A 268 -0.86 -15.18 6.78
C ALA A 268 0.56 -15.77 6.68
N LEU A 269 0.68 -17.09 6.70
CA LEU A 269 1.94 -17.80 6.53
C LEU A 269 2.54 -17.58 5.14
N CYS A 270 1.76 -17.82 4.08
CA CYS A 270 2.22 -17.69 2.70
C CYS A 270 2.72 -16.26 2.42
N ILE A 271 1.90 -15.25 2.68
CA ILE A 271 2.26 -13.85 2.41
C ILE A 271 3.40 -13.40 3.32
N GLY A 272 3.33 -13.71 4.61
CA GLY A 272 4.36 -13.31 5.58
C GLY A 272 5.72 -13.92 5.32
N PHE A 273 5.79 -15.14 4.78
CA PHE A 273 7.03 -15.85 4.46
C PHE A 273 7.51 -15.63 3.02
N GLY A 274 6.82 -14.77 2.26
CA GLY A 274 7.29 -14.31 0.96
C GLY A 274 6.78 -15.08 -0.26
N MET A 275 5.79 -15.98 -0.11
CA MET A 275 5.00 -16.45 -1.25
C MET A 275 4.11 -15.28 -1.70
N PHE A 276 4.42 -14.73 -2.88
CA PHE A 276 3.78 -13.50 -3.32
C PHE A 276 2.39 -13.73 -3.90
N GLY A 277 1.45 -12.89 -3.50
CA GLY A 277 0.07 -12.85 -3.98
C GLY A 277 -0.75 -11.78 -3.25
N GLY A 278 -2.00 -11.61 -3.66
CA GLY A 278 -2.91 -10.61 -3.10
C GLY A 278 -3.62 -11.09 -1.83
N VAL A 279 -4.05 -10.15 -1.03
CA VAL A 279 -4.88 -10.39 0.17
C VAL A 279 -6.38 -10.40 -0.15
N PHE A 280 -6.79 -9.91 -1.33
CA PHE A 280 -8.20 -9.67 -1.67
C PHE A 280 -9.01 -10.98 -1.77
N SER A 281 -8.59 -11.95 -2.62
CA SER A 281 -9.32 -13.21 -2.75
C SER A 281 -9.39 -13.99 -1.43
N PRO A 282 -8.32 -14.12 -0.64
CA PRO A 282 -8.42 -14.70 0.69
C PRO A 282 -9.35 -13.93 1.63
N ALA A 283 -9.41 -12.61 1.55
CA ALA A 283 -10.35 -11.82 2.35
C ALA A 283 -11.81 -12.09 1.96
N LEU A 284 -12.11 -12.23 0.66
CA LEU A 284 -13.42 -12.66 0.17
C LEU A 284 -13.79 -14.05 0.74
N PHE A 285 -12.87 -15.00 0.67
CA PHE A 285 -13.07 -16.35 1.18
C PHE A 285 -13.34 -16.37 2.70
N VAL A 286 -12.47 -15.72 3.48
CA VAL A 286 -12.59 -15.60 4.94
C VAL A 286 -13.91 -14.89 5.30
N GLY A 287 -14.29 -13.86 4.54
CA GLY A 287 -15.55 -13.16 4.69
C GLY A 287 -16.76 -14.02 4.38
N ALA A 288 -16.73 -14.80 3.29
CA ALA A 288 -17.80 -15.74 2.94
C ALA A 288 -18.00 -16.80 4.02
N ALA A 289 -16.91 -17.40 4.53
CA ALA A 289 -16.96 -18.38 5.60
C ALA A 289 -17.50 -17.77 6.91
N ALA A 290 -17.04 -16.58 7.29
CA ALA A 290 -17.54 -15.85 8.46
C ALA A 290 -19.03 -15.50 8.33
N GLY A 291 -19.45 -15.07 7.13
CA GLY A 291 -20.85 -14.79 6.82
C GLY A 291 -21.73 -16.02 6.85
N GLY A 292 -21.26 -17.16 6.34
CA GLY A 292 -21.94 -18.45 6.44
C GLY A 292 -22.12 -18.91 7.89
N ILE A 293 -21.09 -18.74 8.74
CA ILE A 293 -21.18 -18.98 10.19
C ILE A 293 -22.24 -18.06 10.81
N ALA A 294 -22.17 -16.76 10.50
CA ALA A 294 -23.13 -15.79 11.01
C ALA A 294 -24.56 -16.14 10.58
N GLY A 295 -24.76 -16.58 9.33
CA GLY A 295 -26.04 -17.09 8.83
C GLY A 295 -26.56 -18.27 9.62
N SER A 296 -25.73 -19.26 9.89
CA SER A 296 -26.08 -20.41 10.73
C SER A 296 -26.50 -19.99 12.15
N VAL A 297 -25.76 -19.09 12.76
CA VAL A 297 -26.03 -18.58 14.11
C VAL A 297 -27.33 -17.77 14.13
N MET A 298 -27.54 -16.86 13.18
CA MET A 298 -28.74 -16.03 13.11
C MET A 298 -30.00 -16.86 12.94
N ILE A 299 -29.98 -17.87 12.04
CA ILE A 299 -31.12 -18.76 11.82
C ILE A 299 -31.38 -19.59 13.08
N THR A 300 -30.32 -20.12 13.73
CA THR A 300 -30.50 -20.99 14.91
C THR A 300 -30.96 -20.24 16.15
N LEU A 301 -30.45 -19.02 16.41
CA LEU A 301 -30.75 -18.28 17.64
C LEU A 301 -31.96 -17.37 17.49
N PHE A 302 -32.18 -16.77 16.33
CA PHE A 302 -33.20 -15.74 16.13
C PHE A 302 -34.32 -16.18 15.19
N GLY A 303 -34.18 -17.34 14.51
CA GLY A 303 -35.21 -17.87 13.61
C GLY A 303 -35.33 -17.12 12.27
N PHE A 304 -34.46 -16.17 11.97
CA PHE A 304 -34.45 -15.42 10.72
C PHE A 304 -33.03 -15.26 10.16
N GLY A 305 -32.93 -14.96 8.87
CA GLY A 305 -31.65 -14.76 8.17
C GLY A 305 -31.56 -15.64 6.92
N SER A 306 -30.46 -15.48 6.21
CA SER A 306 -30.13 -16.27 5.01
C SER A 306 -28.63 -16.57 5.00
N HIS A 307 -28.28 -17.84 4.84
CA HIS A 307 -26.87 -18.25 4.71
C HIS A 307 -26.19 -17.52 3.55
N THR A 308 -26.80 -17.54 2.37
CA THR A 308 -26.29 -16.89 1.16
C THR A 308 -26.13 -15.38 1.34
N ALA A 309 -27.18 -14.72 1.86
CA ALA A 309 -27.13 -13.27 2.01
C ALA A 309 -26.05 -12.83 3.02
N LEU A 310 -25.93 -13.50 4.18
CA LEU A 310 -24.91 -13.16 5.16
C LEU A 310 -23.51 -13.58 4.71
N ALA A 311 -23.36 -14.66 3.92
CA ALA A 311 -22.09 -15.00 3.29
C ALA A 311 -21.63 -13.91 2.32
N ILE A 312 -22.53 -13.38 1.48
CA ILE A 312 -22.25 -12.24 0.58
C ILE A 312 -21.89 -10.98 1.40
N CYS A 313 -22.65 -10.69 2.48
CA CYS A 313 -22.34 -9.55 3.36
C CYS A 313 -20.98 -9.67 4.01
N GLY A 314 -20.63 -10.84 4.54
CA GLY A 314 -19.33 -11.11 5.13
C GLY A 314 -18.20 -10.99 4.11
N MET A 315 -18.39 -11.52 2.90
CA MET A 315 -17.46 -11.41 1.79
C MET A 315 -17.17 -9.95 1.44
N ALA A 316 -18.23 -9.14 1.26
CA ALA A 316 -18.08 -7.70 0.99
C ALA A 316 -17.41 -6.97 2.15
N ALA A 317 -17.88 -7.20 3.38
CA ALA A 317 -17.44 -6.46 4.56
C ALA A 317 -15.97 -6.71 4.90
N VAL A 318 -15.54 -7.98 4.92
CA VAL A 318 -14.15 -8.32 5.22
C VAL A 318 -13.20 -7.82 4.13
N ALA A 319 -13.55 -8.03 2.85
CA ALA A 319 -12.71 -7.58 1.74
C ALA A 319 -12.58 -6.05 1.69
N SER A 320 -13.70 -5.32 1.82
CA SER A 320 -13.70 -3.86 1.83
C SER A 320 -12.89 -3.29 3.00
N ALA A 321 -13.02 -3.89 4.20
CA ALA A 321 -12.28 -3.46 5.39
C ALA A 321 -10.76 -3.71 5.24
N VAL A 322 -10.36 -4.84 4.64
CA VAL A 322 -8.95 -5.16 4.39
C VAL A 322 -8.34 -4.20 3.37
N ILE A 323 -9.06 -3.88 2.30
CA ILE A 323 -8.54 -3.06 1.20
C ILE A 323 -8.65 -1.57 1.49
N GLY A 324 -9.68 -1.14 2.23
CA GLY A 324 -10.01 0.26 2.46
C GLY A 324 -10.79 0.90 1.30
N ALA A 325 -11.62 0.11 0.60
CA ALA A 325 -12.45 0.56 -0.51
C ALA A 325 -13.91 0.12 -0.31
N PRO A 326 -14.66 0.79 0.59
CA PRO A 326 -16.04 0.45 0.88
C PRO A 326 -16.99 0.59 -0.30
N VAL A 327 -16.91 1.67 -1.05
CA VAL A 327 -17.84 1.92 -2.16
C VAL A 327 -17.60 0.92 -3.29
N ALA A 328 -16.34 0.71 -3.67
CA ALA A 328 -15.97 -0.29 -4.67
C ALA A 328 -16.40 -1.70 -4.26
N GLY A 329 -16.24 -2.07 -2.98
CA GLY A 329 -16.66 -3.38 -2.46
C GLY A 329 -18.16 -3.62 -2.58
N VAL A 330 -18.99 -2.62 -2.25
CA VAL A 330 -20.45 -2.70 -2.42
C VAL A 330 -20.83 -2.80 -3.90
N LEU A 331 -20.16 -2.04 -4.78
CA LEU A 331 -20.42 -2.07 -6.22
C LEU A 331 -19.98 -3.39 -6.86
N ILE A 332 -18.89 -4.01 -6.40
CA ILE A 332 -18.51 -5.37 -6.83
C ILE A 332 -19.66 -6.34 -6.52
N ILE A 333 -20.25 -6.27 -5.32
CA ILE A 333 -21.40 -7.11 -4.96
C ILE A 333 -22.60 -6.81 -5.84
N LEU A 334 -22.90 -5.53 -6.10
CA LEU A 334 -24.01 -5.14 -6.96
C LEU A 334 -23.86 -5.73 -8.38
N GLU A 335 -22.72 -5.53 -9.01
CA GLU A 335 -22.47 -6.00 -10.38
C GLU A 335 -22.34 -7.53 -10.46
N MET A 336 -21.76 -8.17 -9.44
CA MET A 336 -21.60 -9.61 -9.37
C MET A 336 -22.94 -10.33 -9.13
N THR A 337 -23.83 -9.75 -8.30
CA THR A 337 -25.12 -10.37 -7.96
C THR A 337 -26.26 -9.90 -8.88
N MET A 338 -26.07 -8.77 -9.57
CA MET A 338 -27.12 -8.07 -10.34
C MET A 338 -28.39 -7.84 -9.51
N ASN A 339 -28.24 -7.72 -8.19
CA ASN A 339 -29.34 -7.57 -7.27
C ASN A 339 -29.10 -6.41 -6.28
N TYR A 340 -29.92 -5.37 -6.42
CA TYR A 340 -29.84 -4.17 -5.60
C TYR A 340 -30.04 -4.42 -4.10
N GLN A 341 -30.87 -5.40 -3.72
CA GLN A 341 -31.16 -5.71 -2.33
C GLN A 341 -29.91 -6.28 -1.63
N PHE A 342 -29.11 -7.12 -2.30
CA PHE A 342 -27.84 -7.60 -1.76
C PHE A 342 -26.86 -6.45 -1.52
N ALA A 343 -26.78 -5.51 -2.45
CA ALA A 343 -25.90 -4.35 -2.31
C ALA A 343 -26.28 -3.47 -1.11
N LEU A 344 -27.59 -3.25 -0.87
CA LEU A 344 -28.06 -2.49 0.30
C LEU A 344 -27.70 -3.17 1.63
N VAL A 345 -27.93 -4.48 1.73
CA VAL A 345 -27.63 -5.23 2.95
C VAL A 345 -26.10 -5.31 3.15
N ALA A 346 -25.34 -5.55 2.10
CA ALA A 346 -23.89 -5.56 2.15
C ALA A 346 -23.31 -4.20 2.56
N MET A 347 -23.91 -3.09 2.10
CA MET A 347 -23.48 -1.72 2.49
C MET A 347 -23.52 -1.53 4.01
N VAL A 348 -24.59 -1.97 4.68
CA VAL A 348 -24.71 -1.88 6.15
C VAL A 348 -23.60 -2.68 6.83
N SER A 349 -23.37 -3.91 6.40
CA SER A 349 -22.29 -4.75 6.94
C SER A 349 -20.90 -4.16 6.70
N VAL A 350 -20.64 -3.61 5.49
CA VAL A 350 -19.37 -2.98 5.11
C VAL A 350 -19.09 -1.77 5.99
N VAL A 351 -20.07 -0.87 6.17
CA VAL A 351 -19.92 0.31 7.01
C VAL A 351 -19.63 -0.08 8.46
N ALA A 352 -20.40 -1.02 9.01
CA ALA A 352 -20.20 -1.49 10.39
C ALA A 352 -18.83 -2.16 10.58
N ALA A 353 -18.38 -2.95 9.61
CA ALA A 353 -17.07 -3.60 9.65
C ALA A 353 -15.92 -2.58 9.60
N ILE A 354 -16.02 -1.56 8.74
CA ILE A 354 -15.00 -0.52 8.60
C ILE A 354 -14.90 0.33 9.88
N MET A 355 -16.03 0.63 10.53
CA MET A 355 -16.00 1.35 11.81
C MET A 355 -15.17 0.58 12.85
N VAL A 356 -15.37 -0.73 12.97
CA VAL A 356 -14.56 -1.58 13.87
C VAL A 356 -13.09 -1.62 13.45
N THR A 357 -12.83 -1.75 12.16
CA THR A 357 -11.46 -1.82 11.63
C THR A 357 -10.71 -0.51 11.87
N ASN A 358 -11.35 0.64 11.67
CA ASN A 358 -10.76 1.95 11.92
C ASN A 358 -10.41 2.17 13.41
N VAL A 359 -11.24 1.66 14.33
CA VAL A 359 -10.98 1.78 15.78
C VAL A 359 -9.86 0.83 16.22
N LEU A 360 -9.85 -0.42 15.73
CA LEU A 360 -8.93 -1.46 16.23
C LEU A 360 -7.61 -1.56 15.47
N PHE A 361 -7.61 -1.26 14.17
CA PHE A 361 -6.42 -1.38 13.31
C PHE A 361 -5.97 -0.02 12.75
N GLY A 362 -6.88 0.93 12.61
CA GLY A 362 -6.63 2.33 12.27
C GLY A 362 -6.62 2.62 10.78
N HIS A 363 -6.19 1.70 9.94
CA HIS A 363 -5.97 1.90 8.51
C HIS A 363 -6.28 0.63 7.72
N SER A 364 -6.38 0.74 6.38
CA SER A 364 -6.43 -0.44 5.52
C SER A 364 -5.10 -1.21 5.54
N PHE A 365 -5.12 -2.43 5.02
CA PHE A 365 -3.89 -3.25 4.91
C PHE A 365 -2.81 -2.56 4.07
N PHE A 366 -3.18 -1.90 2.96
CA PHE A 366 -2.23 -1.21 2.08
C PHE A 366 -1.70 0.08 2.69
N ASP A 367 -2.55 0.86 3.35
CA ASP A 367 -2.11 2.05 4.08
C ASP A 367 -1.11 1.69 5.16
N ARG A 368 -1.40 0.60 5.89
CA ARG A 368 -0.48 0.12 6.92
C ARG A 368 0.85 -0.36 6.38
N GLN A 369 0.85 -0.99 5.19
CA GLN A 369 2.11 -1.34 4.51
C GLN A 369 2.95 -0.11 4.15
N LEU A 370 2.32 0.98 3.76
CA LEU A 370 3.00 2.24 3.43
C LEU A 370 3.49 2.95 4.68
N LEU A 371 2.66 3.02 5.72
CA LEU A 371 3.05 3.57 7.02
C LEU A 371 4.24 2.80 7.65
N ASP A 372 4.26 1.46 7.55
CA ASP A 372 5.39 0.65 8.02
C ASP A 372 6.70 0.92 7.22
N ARG A 373 6.61 1.61 6.06
CA ARG A 373 7.74 2.12 5.25
C ARG A 373 8.02 3.61 5.47
N GLY A 374 7.29 4.28 6.37
CA GLY A 374 7.41 5.72 6.63
C GLY A 374 6.66 6.62 5.63
N ILE A 375 5.77 6.05 4.81
CA ILE A 375 5.00 6.78 3.81
C ILE A 375 3.56 6.94 4.32
N ASP A 376 3.16 8.17 4.63
CA ASP A 376 1.82 8.51 5.07
C ASP A 376 1.04 9.23 3.96
N ILE A 377 0.20 8.48 3.26
CA ILE A 377 -0.61 9.02 2.15
C ILE A 377 -1.76 9.91 2.66
N ALA A 378 -2.21 9.73 3.91
CA ALA A 378 -3.31 10.52 4.46
C ALA A 378 -2.97 12.01 4.58
N GLN A 379 -1.69 12.37 4.60
CA GLN A 379 -1.21 13.75 4.65
C GLN A 379 -1.15 14.43 3.27
N GLY A 380 -1.54 13.73 2.21
CA GLY A 380 -1.66 14.26 0.86
C GLY A 380 -0.35 14.27 0.05
N ARG A 381 -0.47 14.54 -1.26
CA ARG A 381 0.64 14.50 -2.23
C ARG A 381 1.79 15.45 -1.86
N GLY A 382 1.46 16.67 -1.42
CA GLY A 382 2.48 17.66 -1.05
C GLY A 382 3.37 17.22 0.10
N HIS A 383 2.82 16.52 1.07
CA HIS A 383 3.59 15.98 2.21
C HIS A 383 4.54 14.85 1.77
N ILE A 384 4.08 13.96 0.89
CA ILE A 384 4.90 12.89 0.35
C ILE A 384 6.08 13.47 -0.44
N GLU A 385 5.82 14.46 -1.29
CA GLU A 385 6.85 15.14 -2.08
C GLU A 385 7.90 15.82 -1.17
N MET A 386 7.46 16.50 -0.11
CA MET A 386 8.37 17.08 0.90
C MET A 386 9.18 16.03 1.68
N THR A 387 8.62 14.84 1.90
CA THR A 387 9.31 13.76 2.59
C THR A 387 10.38 13.10 1.71
N GLU A 388 10.15 13.03 0.40
CA GLU A 388 11.09 12.42 -0.56
C GLU A 388 12.14 13.39 -1.09
N MET A 389 11.83 14.69 -1.12
CA MET A 389 12.73 15.71 -1.63
C MET A 389 13.87 15.98 -0.64
N PRO A 390 15.15 15.83 -1.04
CA PRO A 390 16.27 16.12 -0.15
C PRO A 390 16.42 17.62 0.06
N VAL A 391 16.86 18.03 1.25
CA VAL A 391 17.14 19.44 1.57
C VAL A 391 18.18 20.07 0.66
N THR A 392 19.03 19.24 0.05
CA THR A 392 20.05 19.68 -0.91
C THR A 392 19.47 20.38 -2.15
N SER A 393 18.17 20.19 -2.45
CA SER A 393 17.48 20.86 -3.56
C SER A 393 17.31 22.39 -3.36
N VAL A 394 17.43 22.88 -2.13
CA VAL A 394 17.24 24.29 -1.74
C VAL A 394 18.46 24.92 -1.09
N ILE A 395 19.59 24.24 -1.10
CA ILE A 395 20.82 24.77 -0.51
C ILE A 395 21.30 26.00 -1.29
N ARG A 396 21.59 27.06 -0.55
CA ARG A 396 22.36 28.21 -1.05
C ARG A 396 23.84 28.01 -0.78
N THR A 397 24.64 28.27 -1.78
CA THR A 397 26.11 28.29 -1.66
C THR A 397 26.67 29.70 -1.45
N ASP A 398 25.81 30.71 -1.53
CA ASP A 398 26.14 32.12 -1.28
C ASP A 398 25.89 32.43 0.19
N PHE A 399 26.94 32.31 1.00
CA PHE A 399 26.96 32.59 2.43
C PHE A 399 28.35 33.06 2.89
N VAL A 400 28.41 33.78 3.99
CA VAL A 400 29.68 34.25 4.56
C VAL A 400 30.44 33.12 5.20
N ARG A 401 31.55 32.75 4.57
CA ARG A 401 32.48 31.74 5.08
C ARG A 401 33.65 32.44 5.78
N ILE A 402 33.91 32.07 7.04
CA ILE A 402 34.97 32.61 7.91
C ILE A 402 35.93 31.47 8.22
N GLY A 403 37.22 31.70 8.02
CA GLY A 403 38.24 30.73 8.37
C GLY A 403 38.41 30.62 9.88
N HIS A 404 38.75 29.44 10.37
CA HIS A 404 38.92 29.19 11.83
C HIS A 404 39.93 30.11 12.50
N ARG A 405 40.91 30.65 11.73
CA ARG A 405 41.97 31.56 12.22
C ARG A 405 41.72 33.03 11.88
N ASP A 406 40.62 33.35 11.19
CA ASP A 406 40.30 34.71 10.79
C ASP A 406 40.08 35.61 12.01
N THR A 407 40.60 36.83 11.95
CA THR A 407 40.38 37.83 12.99
C THR A 407 38.96 38.41 12.91
N ILE A 408 38.50 39.02 13.98
CA ILE A 408 37.23 39.75 14.01
C ILE A 408 37.20 40.83 12.94
N ALA A 409 38.34 41.51 12.67
CA ALA A 409 38.44 42.51 11.61
C ALA A 409 38.16 41.89 10.22
N ASP A 410 38.74 40.71 9.96
CA ASP A 410 38.54 40.00 8.70
C ASP A 410 37.08 39.54 8.55
N ALA A 411 36.51 38.97 9.62
CA ALA A 411 35.12 38.57 9.66
C ALA A 411 34.13 39.72 9.40
N LEU A 412 34.36 40.89 10.05
CA LEU A 412 33.53 42.10 9.81
C LEU A 412 33.63 42.62 8.36
N MET A 413 34.79 42.49 7.71
CA MET A 413 34.95 42.80 6.30
C MET A 413 34.17 41.84 5.41
N LEU A 414 34.17 40.54 5.70
CA LEU A 414 33.39 39.53 5.00
C LEU A 414 31.88 39.76 5.14
N PHE A 415 31.40 40.08 6.33
CA PHE A 415 30.00 40.46 6.55
C PHE A 415 29.56 41.68 5.74
N ARG A 416 30.40 42.73 5.73
CA ARG A 416 30.12 43.92 4.96
C ARG A 416 30.04 43.65 3.47
N ASN A 417 30.91 42.81 2.93
CA ASN A 417 30.95 42.49 1.51
C ASN A 417 29.82 41.53 1.11
N GLY A 418 29.45 40.61 2.01
CA GLY A 418 28.40 39.60 1.79
C GLY A 418 26.99 40.08 2.12
N HIS A 419 26.81 41.32 2.66
CA HIS A 419 25.50 41.82 3.10
C HIS A 419 24.72 40.86 4.02
N ALA A 420 25.43 40.08 4.85
CA ALA A 420 24.87 39.09 5.74
C ALA A 420 25.11 39.44 7.21
N THR A 421 24.28 38.93 8.11
CA THR A 421 24.43 39.12 9.57
C THR A 421 24.87 37.86 10.26
N GLU A 422 24.93 36.74 9.55
CA GLU A 422 25.40 35.44 10.05
C GLU A 422 26.53 34.88 9.17
N GLY A 423 27.54 34.29 9.80
CA GLY A 423 28.69 33.68 9.12
C GLY A 423 29.02 32.30 9.71
N TYR A 424 29.65 31.48 8.90
CA TYR A 424 29.92 30.09 9.19
C TYR A 424 31.43 29.83 9.23
N ILE A 425 31.89 29.33 10.36
CA ILE A 425 33.30 29.06 10.57
C ILE A 425 33.63 27.68 10.02
N VAL A 426 34.67 27.61 9.21
CA VAL A 426 35.16 26.37 8.63
C VAL A 426 36.65 26.19 8.92
N ASP A 427 37.06 24.96 9.11
CA ASP A 427 38.47 24.60 9.26
C ASP A 427 39.20 24.61 7.89
N GLU A 428 40.50 24.33 7.89
CA GLU A 428 41.36 24.30 6.70
C GLU A 428 40.93 23.19 5.70
N ASN A 429 40.19 22.20 6.16
CA ASN A 429 39.67 21.08 5.36
C ASN A 429 38.22 21.29 4.89
N GLY A 430 37.58 22.41 5.26
CA GLY A 430 36.18 22.70 4.93
C GLY A 430 35.16 22.12 5.92
N GLY A 431 35.62 21.56 7.04
CA GLY A 431 34.78 21.08 8.13
C GLY A 431 34.11 22.23 8.86
N PHE A 432 32.82 22.05 9.19
CA PHE A 432 32.04 23.04 9.91
C PHE A 432 32.38 23.02 11.38
N THR A 433 32.78 24.19 11.93
CA THR A 433 33.22 24.30 13.34
C THR A 433 32.36 25.25 14.18
N GLY A 434 31.53 26.08 13.57
CA GLY A 434 30.65 26.96 14.33
C GLY A 434 29.96 28.03 13.50
N LYS A 435 29.07 28.75 14.15
CA LYS A 435 28.29 29.86 13.58
C LYS A 435 28.57 31.14 14.40
N VAL A 436 28.73 32.27 13.75
CA VAL A 436 28.93 33.56 14.38
C VAL A 436 27.98 34.60 13.80
N SER A 437 27.38 35.43 14.65
CA SER A 437 26.57 36.55 14.22
C SER A 437 27.39 37.87 14.22
N LEU A 438 27.04 38.75 13.29
CA LEU A 438 27.62 40.11 13.26
C LEU A 438 27.49 40.82 14.62
N HIS A 439 26.34 40.66 15.30
CA HIS A 439 26.10 41.29 16.60
C HIS A 439 27.05 40.81 17.68
N ALA A 440 27.43 39.51 17.65
CA ALA A 440 28.36 38.96 18.61
C ALA A 440 29.78 39.50 18.50
N LEU A 441 30.16 40.02 17.33
CA LEU A 441 31.47 40.58 17.05
C LEU A 441 31.58 42.08 17.36
N ILE A 442 30.46 42.80 17.46
CA ILE A 442 30.46 44.25 17.69
C ILE A 442 30.95 44.55 19.09
N GLY A 443 31.95 45.43 19.17
CA GLY A 443 32.54 45.88 20.46
C GLY A 443 33.69 45.03 20.96
N LEU A 444 34.06 43.97 20.27
CA LEU A 444 35.20 43.12 20.61
C LEU A 444 36.49 43.61 19.95
N SER A 445 37.64 43.15 20.44
CA SER A 445 38.93 43.49 19.89
C SER A 445 39.10 42.99 18.45
N ALA A 446 39.40 43.91 17.53
CA ALA A 446 39.57 43.58 16.09
C ALA A 446 40.65 42.53 15.82
N LYS A 447 41.60 42.31 16.75
CA LYS A 447 42.69 41.34 16.65
C LYS A 447 42.35 39.98 17.23
N ALA A 448 41.23 39.80 17.97
CA ALA A 448 40.79 38.53 18.50
C ALA A 448 40.34 37.61 17.36
N VAL A 449 40.39 36.31 17.58
CA VAL A 449 39.96 35.29 16.60
C VAL A 449 38.44 35.14 16.63
N ALA A 450 37.80 35.19 15.46
CA ALA A 450 36.35 35.14 15.38
C ALA A 450 35.74 33.80 15.86
N SER A 451 36.50 32.70 15.77
CA SER A 451 36.06 31.38 16.24
C SER A 451 35.86 31.27 17.75
N GLU A 452 36.53 32.12 18.54
CA GLU A 452 36.40 32.13 20.02
C GLU A 452 35.02 32.65 20.48
N THR A 453 34.32 33.36 19.62
CA THR A 453 33.01 33.95 19.92
C THR A 453 31.86 33.22 19.21
N ALA A 454 32.19 32.16 18.48
CA ALA A 454 31.23 31.38 17.73
C ALA A 454 30.42 30.44 18.63
N ASP A 455 29.16 30.25 18.27
CA ASP A 455 28.39 29.09 18.72
C ASP A 455 28.99 27.83 18.09
N SER A 456 29.58 26.98 18.95
CA SER A 456 30.25 25.74 18.52
C SER A 456 29.30 24.56 18.26
N GLU A 457 28.05 24.66 18.71
CA GLU A 457 27.02 23.63 18.52
C GLU A 457 25.72 24.22 17.94
N PRO A 458 25.78 24.97 16.83
CA PRO A 458 24.58 25.56 16.26
C PRO A 458 23.67 24.48 15.68
N ILE A 459 22.36 24.75 15.72
CA ILE A 459 21.37 23.89 15.06
C ILE A 459 21.74 23.77 13.58
N SER A 460 21.88 22.55 13.10
CA SER A 460 22.31 22.23 11.74
C SER A 460 21.43 21.14 11.12
N ILE A 461 21.36 21.13 9.79
CA ILE A 461 20.63 20.13 9.03
C ILE A 461 21.63 19.19 8.34
N LYS A 462 21.36 17.90 8.37
CA LYS A 462 22.16 16.91 7.62
C LYS A 462 21.77 16.91 6.15
N HIS A 463 22.73 16.71 5.25
CA HIS A 463 22.51 16.74 3.81
C HIS A 463 21.53 15.65 3.31
N ASP A 464 21.41 14.56 4.06
CA ASP A 464 20.50 13.44 3.79
C ASP A 464 19.09 13.66 4.39
N ALA A 465 18.85 14.80 5.07
CA ALA A 465 17.54 15.15 5.58
C ALA A 465 16.57 15.50 4.45
N SER A 466 15.30 15.14 4.65
CA SER A 466 14.22 15.55 3.74
C SER A 466 13.86 17.04 3.92
N LEU A 467 13.20 17.60 2.92
CA LEU A 467 12.65 18.96 3.00
C LEU A 467 11.72 19.13 4.21
N LEU A 468 10.88 18.12 4.47
CA LEU A 468 9.98 18.11 5.62
C LEU A 468 10.74 18.21 6.94
N GLN A 469 11.80 17.40 7.12
CA GLN A 469 12.64 17.44 8.30
C GLN A 469 13.35 18.79 8.44
N ALA A 470 13.76 19.37 7.31
CA ALA A 470 14.35 20.72 7.32
C ALA A 470 13.35 21.80 7.78
N ILE A 471 12.08 21.70 7.34
CA ILE A 471 11.00 22.59 7.79
C ILE A 471 10.73 22.42 9.29
N GLU A 472 10.70 21.18 9.78
CA GLU A 472 10.52 20.89 11.23
C GLU A 472 11.64 21.50 12.07
N VAL A 473 12.89 21.39 11.63
CA VAL A 473 14.03 22.01 12.31
C VAL A 473 13.92 23.53 12.27
N ALA A 474 13.58 24.09 11.10
CA ALA A 474 13.43 25.53 10.89
C ALA A 474 12.30 26.14 11.74
N SER A 475 11.21 25.41 11.97
CA SER A 475 10.05 25.91 12.73
C SER A 475 10.38 26.24 14.21
N ASN A 476 11.45 25.67 14.74
CA ASN A 476 11.93 25.90 16.11
C ASN A 476 13.26 26.69 16.17
N PHE A 477 13.70 27.19 15.02
CA PHE A 477 14.96 27.90 14.89
C PHE A 477 14.73 29.42 14.95
N VAL A 478 15.65 30.13 15.56
CA VAL A 478 15.69 31.61 15.58
C VAL A 478 17.02 32.06 14.99
N GLY A 479 16.98 32.60 13.79
CA GLY A 479 18.16 33.05 13.06
C GLY A 479 17.85 33.26 11.56
N GLU A 480 18.84 33.69 10.77
CA GLU A 480 18.65 33.95 9.33
C GLU A 480 18.74 32.68 8.48
N SER A 481 19.65 31.76 8.85
CA SER A 481 19.91 30.58 8.04
C SER A 481 20.45 29.40 8.86
N LEU A 482 20.16 28.19 8.40
CA LEU A 482 20.57 26.91 8.97
C LEU A 482 21.70 26.31 8.13
N PRO A 483 22.84 25.93 8.72
CA PRO A 483 23.91 25.25 8.00
C PRO A 483 23.52 23.82 7.64
N VAL A 484 23.82 23.42 6.41
CA VAL A 484 23.65 22.05 5.91
C VAL A 484 25.00 21.37 5.84
N ILE A 485 25.17 20.30 6.59
CA ILE A 485 26.42 19.59 6.76
C ILE A 485 26.35 18.18 6.17
N ASN A 486 27.45 17.76 5.56
CA ASN A 486 27.63 16.38 5.13
C ASN A 486 27.78 15.51 6.38
N ARG A 487 26.95 14.46 6.50
CA ARG A 487 26.90 13.57 7.66
C ARG A 487 28.21 12.81 7.90
N ASP A 488 28.89 12.43 6.82
CA ASP A 488 30.04 11.53 6.89
C ASP A 488 31.36 12.29 7.05
N THR A 489 31.47 13.48 6.42
CA THR A 489 32.71 14.27 6.40
C THR A 489 32.67 15.48 7.34
N GLY A 490 31.50 15.88 7.83
CA GLY A 490 31.34 17.11 8.61
C GLY A 490 31.50 18.41 7.82
N HIS A 491 31.65 18.34 6.50
CA HIS A 491 31.85 19.54 5.66
C HIS A 491 30.57 20.36 5.53
N LEU A 492 30.70 21.68 5.56
CA LEU A 492 29.62 22.60 5.26
C LEU A 492 29.34 22.62 3.76
N LEU A 493 28.16 22.18 3.36
CA LEU A 493 27.73 22.16 1.95
C LEU A 493 27.08 23.47 1.52
N GLY A 494 26.40 24.15 2.45
CA GLY A 494 25.72 25.40 2.20
C GLY A 494 24.77 25.74 3.34
N VAL A 495 23.87 26.67 3.09
CA VAL A 495 22.88 27.12 4.07
C VAL A 495 21.48 27.12 3.47
N VAL A 496 20.47 27.03 4.32
CA VAL A 496 19.07 27.09 3.95
C VAL A 496 18.38 28.14 4.83
N THR A 497 17.59 29.02 4.22
CA THR A 497 16.79 30.03 4.93
C THR A 497 15.33 29.56 5.08
N GLU A 498 14.62 30.10 6.07
CA GLU A 498 13.17 29.87 6.19
C GLU A 498 12.42 30.32 4.93
N ALA A 499 12.86 31.39 4.29
CA ALA A 499 12.26 31.89 3.05
C ALA A 499 12.39 30.90 1.89
N ASP A 500 13.53 30.20 1.78
CA ASP A 500 13.74 29.18 0.75
C ASP A 500 12.84 27.96 0.98
N LEU A 501 12.75 27.49 2.23
CA LEU A 501 11.89 26.39 2.62
C LEU A 501 10.42 26.73 2.40
N PHE A 502 9.99 27.93 2.81
CA PHE A 502 8.60 28.37 2.65
C PHE A 502 8.23 28.62 1.18
N GLY A 503 9.14 29.20 0.40
CA GLY A 503 8.95 29.42 -1.04
C GLY A 503 8.74 28.10 -1.78
N LEU A 504 9.55 27.08 -1.47
CA LEU A 504 9.40 25.76 -2.06
C LEU A 504 8.11 25.07 -1.58
N TYR A 505 7.78 25.17 -0.28
CA TYR A 505 6.52 24.67 0.27
C TYR A 505 5.29 25.22 -0.48
N LEU A 506 5.22 26.53 -0.66
CA LEU A 506 4.12 27.17 -1.42
C LEU A 506 4.12 26.74 -2.88
N GLY A 507 5.29 26.63 -3.51
CA GLY A 507 5.41 26.13 -4.88
C GLY A 507 4.87 24.72 -5.05
N LEU A 508 5.16 23.82 -4.09
CA LEU A 508 4.63 22.45 -4.06
C LEU A 508 3.11 22.43 -3.85
N GLN A 509 2.59 23.20 -2.90
CA GLN A 509 1.14 23.30 -2.63
C GLN A 509 0.36 23.81 -3.84
N ASN A 510 0.86 24.82 -4.52
CA ASN A 510 0.24 25.35 -5.75
C ASN A 510 0.24 24.30 -6.87
N ARG A 511 1.34 23.57 -7.05
CA ARG A 511 1.45 22.49 -8.04
C ARG A 511 0.46 21.36 -7.77
N VAL A 512 0.33 20.93 -6.51
CA VAL A 512 -0.65 19.93 -6.10
C VAL A 512 -2.08 20.43 -6.34
N ALA A 513 -2.39 21.67 -5.96
CA ALA A 513 -3.70 22.28 -6.19
C ALA A 513 -4.06 22.37 -7.68
N ASP A 514 -3.08 22.66 -8.53
CA ASP A 514 -3.27 22.70 -9.99
C ASP A 514 -3.52 21.31 -10.56
N LEU A 515 -2.83 20.28 -10.07
CA LEU A 515 -3.04 18.89 -10.44
C LEU A 515 -4.41 18.35 -10.01
N GLU A 516 -4.91 18.78 -8.85
CA GLU A 516 -6.23 18.37 -8.34
C GLU A 516 -7.39 19.12 -9.02
N ARG A 517 -7.17 20.38 -9.44
CA ARG A 517 -8.17 21.19 -10.17
C ARG A 517 -8.21 20.87 -11.66
N SER A 518 -7.12 20.43 -12.20
CA SER A 518 -6.97 20.09 -13.62
C SER A 518 -7.43 18.66 -13.93
#